data_977c8f4add50e98ffc6ad6450cbc8460
#
_entry.id   977c8f4add50e98ffc6ad6450cbc8460
#
_cell.length_a   1.000
_cell.length_b   1.000
_cell.length_c   1.000
_cell.angle_alpha   90.00
_cell.angle_beta   90.00
_cell.angle_gamma   90.00
#
_symmetry.space_group_name_H-M   'P 1'
#
loop_
_entity.id
_entity.type
_entity.pdbx_description
1 polymer ?
#
loop_
_entity_poly.entity_id
_entity_poly.type
_entity_poly.pdbx_seq_one_letter_code
_entity_poly.pdbx_strand_id
1 'polypeptide(L)'
;QYSGSAPPSISVSGMDGLCYLMSCREPIYGGKLEPKKVVTSILEKAKSAGFATSITVGNLPDFDSLDVKEKIDDFKYLRLLADRYCMNLMALNGELIFDELLSNTKSLIQLTVGSGLLEFQKRVSLQNQVGEVEIRGTDVNNEQIKGTASTVSIRGTGKTAAQAAPKFKK
;
A
#
# COMPACT_ATOMS: atom_id res chain seq x y z
N GLN A 1 35.06 12.94 26.44
CA GLN A 1 36.15 13.68 25.82
C GLN A 1 35.60 14.64 24.80
N TYR A 2 35.69 15.94 25.08
CA TYR A 2 35.38 16.98 24.10
C TYR A 2 36.55 17.10 23.13
N SER A 3 36.35 16.74 21.88
CA SER A 3 37.26 17.17 20.81
C SER A 3 36.70 18.45 20.21
N GLY A 4 37.36 19.54 20.47
CA GLY A 4 36.86 20.93 20.40
C GLY A 4 36.69 21.53 19.02
N SER A 5 36.04 20.92 18.04
CA SER A 5 35.79 21.61 16.76
C SER A 5 34.41 21.35 16.13
N ALA A 6 33.57 20.48 16.68
CA ALA A 6 32.21 20.27 16.18
C ALA A 6 31.18 20.57 17.29
N PRO A 7 30.05 21.19 16.98
CA PRO A 7 28.98 21.37 17.94
C PRO A 7 28.49 20.00 18.45
N PRO A 8 28.06 19.90 19.72
CA PRO A 8 27.53 18.66 20.26
C PRO A 8 26.31 18.22 19.44
N SER A 9 26.32 16.96 19.00
CA SER A 9 25.21 16.37 18.25
C SER A 9 24.56 15.25 19.07
N ILE A 10 23.25 15.15 19.01
CA ILE A 10 22.46 14.06 19.57
C ILE A 10 21.86 13.29 18.39
N SER A 11 22.11 11.99 18.35
CA SER A 11 21.46 11.10 17.39
C SER A 11 20.29 10.40 18.08
N VAL A 12 19.11 10.50 17.49
CA VAL A 12 17.89 9.84 17.97
C VAL A 12 17.41 8.90 16.87
N SER A 13 17.16 7.63 17.23
CA SER A 13 16.54 6.66 16.34
C SER A 13 15.28 6.10 16.98
N GLY A 14 14.29 5.76 16.15
CA GLY A 14 13.02 5.23 16.60
C GLY A 14 12.34 4.41 15.51
N MET A 15 11.25 3.76 15.86
CA MET A 15 10.38 3.05 14.95
C MET A 15 8.97 3.61 15.08
N ASP A 16 8.19 3.53 14.00
CA ASP A 16 6.79 3.93 14.00
C ASP A 16 5.86 2.84 14.57
N GLY A 17 4.55 3.07 14.55
CA GLY A 17 3.55 2.13 15.06
C GLY A 17 3.52 0.76 14.37
N LEU A 18 4.13 0.62 13.19
CA LEU A 18 4.24 -0.66 12.49
C LEU A 18 5.16 -1.65 13.19
N CYS A 19 6.07 -1.18 14.06
CA CYS A 19 6.98 -2.05 14.81
C CYS A 19 6.22 -3.06 15.69
N TYR A 20 5.08 -2.70 16.23
CA TYR A 20 4.23 -3.60 17.00
C TYR A 20 3.82 -4.83 16.19
N LEU A 21 3.44 -4.63 14.92
CA LEU A 21 3.01 -5.70 14.02
C LEU A 21 4.13 -6.71 13.73
N MET A 22 5.39 -6.29 13.79
CA MET A 22 6.55 -7.18 13.58
C MET A 22 6.75 -8.15 14.75
N SER A 23 6.27 -7.80 15.94
CA SER A 23 6.35 -8.66 17.12
C SER A 23 5.15 -9.59 17.29
N CYS A 24 4.02 -9.31 16.63
CA CYS A 24 2.80 -10.10 16.71
C CYS A 24 2.85 -11.29 15.74
N ARG A 25 2.82 -12.51 16.28
CA ARG A 25 2.90 -13.76 15.50
C ARG A 25 1.73 -14.72 15.75
N GLU A 26 0.62 -14.19 16.25
CA GLU A 26 -0.56 -15.00 16.47
C GLU A 26 -1.08 -15.57 15.15
N PRO A 27 -1.32 -16.88 15.05
CA PRO A 27 -1.85 -17.48 13.85
C PRO A 27 -3.31 -17.04 13.64
N ILE A 28 -3.71 -16.92 12.37
CA ILE A 28 -5.09 -16.70 11.97
C ILE A 28 -5.54 -17.94 11.22
N TYR A 29 -6.42 -18.71 11.85
CA TYR A 29 -6.93 -19.96 11.31
C TYR A 29 -8.26 -19.77 10.58
N GLY A 30 -8.51 -20.68 9.66
CA GLY A 30 -9.54 -20.70 8.67
C GLY A 30 -10.98 -20.52 9.13
N GLY A 31 -11.79 -20.37 8.18
CA GLY A 31 -13.18 -19.99 8.09
C GLY A 31 -13.31 -19.01 6.94
N LYS A 32 -14.47 -18.45 6.76
CA LYS A 32 -14.66 -17.32 5.82
C LYS A 32 -13.93 -16.09 6.36
N LEU A 33 -12.67 -15.93 6.00
CA LEU A 33 -11.87 -14.78 6.39
C LEU A 33 -12.06 -13.68 5.34
N GLU A 34 -12.91 -12.72 5.64
CA GLU A 34 -13.06 -11.52 4.83
C GLU A 34 -11.80 -10.65 4.96
N PRO A 35 -11.13 -10.29 3.86
CA PRO A 35 -9.88 -9.52 3.89
C PRO A 35 -9.97 -8.24 4.74
N LYS A 36 -11.04 -7.49 4.59
CA LYS A 36 -11.25 -6.25 5.34
C LYS A 36 -11.35 -6.48 6.84
N LYS A 37 -12.05 -7.51 7.29
CA LYS A 37 -12.20 -7.83 8.72
C LYS A 37 -10.87 -8.24 9.34
N VAL A 38 -10.08 -9.05 8.61
CA VAL A 38 -8.77 -9.50 9.09
C VAL A 38 -7.81 -8.34 9.21
N VAL A 39 -7.69 -7.50 8.19
CA VAL A 39 -6.84 -6.30 8.22
C VAL A 39 -7.26 -5.38 9.35
N THR A 40 -8.55 -5.09 9.47
CA THR A 40 -9.09 -4.24 10.56
C THR A 40 -8.75 -4.82 11.94
N SER A 41 -8.95 -6.13 12.15
CA SER A 41 -8.66 -6.78 13.43
C SER A 41 -7.19 -6.66 13.81
N ILE A 42 -6.26 -6.84 12.87
CA ILE A 42 -4.83 -6.71 13.12
C ILE A 42 -4.46 -5.26 13.48
N LEU A 43 -4.96 -4.29 12.74
CA LEU A 43 -4.66 -2.88 12.99
C LEU A 43 -5.31 -2.37 14.29
N GLU A 44 -6.52 -2.83 14.64
CA GLU A 44 -7.16 -2.49 15.92
C GLU A 44 -6.39 -3.05 17.12
N LYS A 45 -5.74 -4.20 17.00
CA LYS A 45 -4.84 -4.70 18.06
C LYS A 45 -3.69 -3.73 18.31
N ALA A 46 -3.04 -3.24 17.26
CA ALA A 46 -1.96 -2.26 17.37
C ALA A 46 -2.44 -0.95 18.01
N LYS A 47 -3.61 -0.46 17.61
CA LYS A 47 -4.26 0.71 18.20
C LYS A 47 -4.58 0.50 19.67
N SER A 48 -5.19 -0.64 20.04
CA SER A 48 -5.52 -0.97 21.41
C SER A 48 -4.29 -1.11 22.31
N ALA A 49 -3.16 -1.51 21.74
CA ALA A 49 -1.87 -1.57 22.41
C ALA A 49 -1.16 -0.20 22.52
N GLY A 50 -1.76 0.88 22.02
CA GLY A 50 -1.24 2.23 22.11
C GLY A 50 -0.21 2.61 21.02
N PHE A 51 -0.04 1.78 19.98
CA PHE A 51 0.90 2.05 18.88
C PHE A 51 0.29 2.86 17.74
N ALA A 52 -1.00 3.14 17.80
CA ALA A 52 -1.70 4.04 16.90
C ALA A 52 -2.84 4.76 17.61
N THR A 53 -3.17 5.96 17.14
CA THR A 53 -4.33 6.73 17.61
C THR A 53 -5.58 6.42 16.78
N SER A 54 -5.40 6.11 15.52
CA SER A 54 -6.47 5.77 14.57
C SER A 54 -6.00 4.75 13.54
N ILE A 55 -6.96 4.13 12.86
CA ILE A 55 -6.72 3.23 11.74
C ILE A 55 -7.58 3.63 10.55
N THR A 56 -7.07 3.44 9.35
CA THR A 56 -7.84 3.55 8.11
C THR A 56 -7.64 2.28 7.29
N VAL A 57 -8.75 1.65 6.88
CA VAL A 57 -8.77 0.48 5.99
C VAL A 57 -9.60 0.80 4.77
N GLY A 58 -8.96 0.76 3.62
CA GLY A 58 -9.57 1.02 2.33
C GLY A 58 -10.58 -0.05 1.89
N ASN A 59 -11.02 0.08 0.66
CA ASN A 59 -11.98 -0.85 0.09
C ASN A 59 -11.24 -2.10 -0.40
N LEU A 60 -11.52 -3.23 0.24
CA LEU A 60 -10.97 -4.54 -0.11
C LEU A 60 -12.07 -5.41 -0.72
N PRO A 61 -11.73 -6.29 -1.69
CA PRO A 61 -12.70 -7.19 -2.28
C PRO A 61 -13.29 -8.16 -1.23
N ASP A 62 -14.55 -8.48 -1.39
CA ASP A 62 -15.24 -9.53 -0.62
C ASP A 62 -14.88 -10.89 -1.22
N PHE A 63 -13.84 -11.51 -0.69
CA PHE A 63 -13.53 -12.91 -0.97
C PHE A 63 -13.80 -13.76 0.26
N ASP A 64 -14.29 -14.96 0.02
CA ASP A 64 -14.67 -15.88 1.10
C ASP A 64 -13.48 -16.58 1.78
N SER A 65 -12.27 -16.44 1.26
CA SER A 65 -11.11 -17.13 1.82
C SER A 65 -9.81 -16.34 1.63
N LEU A 66 -9.16 -16.03 2.73
CA LEU A 66 -7.75 -15.68 2.77
C LEU A 66 -6.90 -16.89 3.11
N ASP A 67 -5.66 -16.86 2.65
CA ASP A 67 -4.66 -17.82 3.09
C ASP A 67 -4.46 -17.72 4.61
N VAL A 68 -4.34 -18.87 5.24
CA VAL A 68 -4.11 -18.95 6.68
C VAL A 68 -2.77 -18.30 7.01
N LYS A 69 -2.77 -17.43 8.02
CA LYS A 69 -1.54 -16.87 8.55
C LYS A 69 -0.88 -17.87 9.49
N GLU A 70 0.21 -18.45 9.09
CA GLU A 70 1.03 -19.31 9.92
C GLU A 70 2.48 -18.82 9.96
N LYS A 71 3.10 -18.86 11.13
CA LYS A 71 4.56 -18.68 11.33
C LYS A 71 5.17 -17.36 10.83
N ILE A 72 4.36 -16.40 10.40
CA ILE A 72 4.81 -15.05 10.01
C ILE A 72 4.23 -14.00 10.94
N ASP A 73 4.92 -12.86 11.05
CA ASP A 73 4.42 -11.73 11.82
C ASP A 73 3.29 -10.99 11.08
N ASP A 74 2.53 -10.18 11.83
CA ASP A 74 1.41 -9.42 11.31
C ASP A 74 1.84 -8.42 10.24
N PHE A 75 3.00 -7.80 10.41
CA PHE A 75 3.53 -6.86 9.41
C PHE A 75 3.76 -7.55 8.06
N LYS A 76 4.45 -8.69 8.07
CA LYS A 76 4.73 -9.45 6.85
C LYS A 76 3.45 -9.95 6.20
N TYR A 77 2.48 -10.40 7.02
CA TYR A 77 1.19 -10.85 6.51
C TYR A 77 0.42 -9.70 5.85
N LEU A 78 0.32 -8.54 6.51
CA LEU A 78 -0.31 -7.37 5.91
C LEU A 78 0.40 -6.87 4.65
N ARG A 79 1.74 -6.98 4.59
CA ARG A 79 2.49 -6.65 3.37
C ARG A 79 2.13 -7.58 2.22
N LEU A 80 2.01 -8.88 2.46
CA LEU A 80 1.56 -9.83 1.43
C LEU A 80 0.14 -9.52 0.93
N LEU A 81 -0.77 -9.15 1.84
CA LEU A 81 -2.11 -8.73 1.46
C LEU A 81 -2.09 -7.39 0.69
N ALA A 82 -1.25 -6.45 1.10
CA ALA A 82 -1.08 -5.18 0.41
C ALA A 82 -0.61 -5.38 -1.03
N ASP A 83 0.40 -6.22 -1.24
CA ASP A 83 0.89 -6.56 -2.57
C ASP A 83 -0.17 -7.28 -3.42
N ARG A 84 -0.95 -8.19 -2.81
CA ARG A 84 -2.02 -8.92 -3.49
C ARG A 84 -3.17 -8.02 -3.95
N TYR A 85 -3.54 -7.04 -3.14
CA TYR A 85 -4.68 -6.14 -3.41
C TYR A 85 -4.28 -4.75 -3.91
N CYS A 86 -3.01 -4.54 -4.26
CA CYS A 86 -2.46 -3.25 -4.69
C CYS A 86 -2.71 -2.13 -3.68
N MET A 87 -2.66 -2.46 -2.39
CA MET A 87 -2.79 -1.54 -1.26
C MET A 87 -1.43 -1.12 -0.71
N ASN A 88 -1.42 -0.13 0.15
CA ASN A 88 -0.25 0.29 0.92
C ASN A 88 -0.51 0.12 2.40
N LEU A 89 0.52 -0.32 3.12
CA LEU A 89 0.57 -0.32 4.57
C LEU A 89 1.57 0.75 5.01
N MET A 90 1.10 1.76 5.75
CA MET A 90 1.93 2.85 6.24
C MET A 90 1.47 3.35 7.61
N ALA A 91 2.38 3.98 8.33
CA ALA A 91 2.08 4.76 9.52
C ALA A 91 2.33 6.24 9.23
N LEU A 92 1.36 7.10 9.55
CA LEU A 92 1.45 8.53 9.32
C LEU A 92 0.76 9.29 10.46
N ASN A 93 1.48 10.17 11.14
CA ASN A 93 0.94 11.00 12.23
C ASN A 93 0.17 10.21 13.32
N GLY A 94 0.63 9.00 13.65
CA GLY A 94 -0.02 8.14 14.62
C GLY A 94 -1.20 7.33 14.07
N GLU A 95 -1.52 7.44 12.80
CA GLU A 95 -2.52 6.64 12.11
C GLU A 95 -1.86 5.46 11.39
N LEU A 96 -2.44 4.26 11.50
CA LEU A 96 -2.09 3.11 10.67
C LEU A 96 -3.07 3.02 9.50
N ILE A 97 -2.52 3.03 8.30
CA ILE A 97 -3.29 3.10 7.06
C ILE A 97 -3.02 1.85 6.22
N PHE A 98 -4.09 1.17 5.83
CA PHE A 98 -4.09 0.12 4.82
C PHE A 98 -5.07 0.50 3.71
N ASP A 99 -4.59 1.19 2.69
CA ASP A 99 -5.45 1.77 1.66
C ASP A 99 -4.72 1.86 0.32
N GLU A 100 -5.45 2.15 -0.74
CA GLU A 100 -4.86 2.42 -2.05
C GLU A 100 -3.86 3.58 -1.98
N LEU A 101 -2.77 3.45 -2.74
CA LEU A 101 -1.81 4.55 -2.86
C LEU A 101 -2.53 5.78 -3.42
N LEU A 102 -2.47 6.89 -2.66
CA LEU A 102 -3.09 8.14 -3.06
C LEU A 102 -4.64 8.11 -3.08
N SER A 103 -5.29 7.31 -2.24
CA SER A 103 -6.74 7.39 -1.99
C SER A 103 -7.18 8.82 -1.62
N ASN A 104 -6.35 9.53 -0.85
CA ASN A 104 -6.56 10.94 -0.55
C ASN A 104 -5.79 11.83 -1.53
N THR A 105 -6.53 12.55 -2.38
CA THR A 105 -5.98 13.45 -3.41
C THR A 105 -5.98 14.92 -3.02
N LYS A 106 -6.34 15.25 -1.78
CA LYS A 106 -6.31 16.63 -1.31
C LYS A 106 -4.89 17.15 -1.25
N SER A 107 -4.66 18.32 -1.81
CA SER A 107 -3.37 19.01 -1.69
C SER A 107 -3.17 19.43 -0.23
N LEU A 108 -2.12 18.89 0.41
CA LEU A 108 -1.74 19.26 1.77
C LEU A 108 -0.83 20.46 1.81
N ILE A 109 0.00 20.63 0.77
CA ILE A 109 0.98 21.70 0.66
C ILE A 109 1.00 22.19 -0.78
N GLN A 110 1.02 23.51 -0.95
CA GLN A 110 1.30 24.16 -2.23
C GLN A 110 2.66 24.82 -2.16
N LEU A 111 3.57 24.40 -3.03
CA LEU A 111 4.91 24.98 -3.13
C LEU A 111 5.04 25.69 -4.47
N THR A 112 5.59 26.90 -4.43
CA THR A 112 5.85 27.71 -5.63
C THR A 112 7.35 27.88 -5.81
N VAL A 113 7.85 27.73 -7.03
CA VAL A 113 9.27 27.98 -7.34
C VAL A 113 9.60 29.43 -7.03
N GLY A 114 10.66 29.66 -6.27
CA GLY A 114 11.05 30.97 -5.76
C GLY A 114 10.36 31.38 -4.45
N SER A 115 9.39 30.59 -3.95
CA SER A 115 8.73 30.80 -2.65
C SER A 115 8.53 29.46 -1.94
N GLY A 116 9.54 29.02 -1.19
CA GLY A 116 9.53 27.75 -0.47
C GLY A 116 10.04 26.55 -1.27
N LEU A 117 10.18 26.65 -2.59
CA LEU A 117 10.76 25.64 -3.46
C LEU A 117 11.90 26.25 -4.27
N LEU A 118 13.11 25.70 -4.13
CA LEU A 118 14.29 26.17 -4.87
C LEU A 118 14.33 25.60 -6.27
N GLU A 119 14.10 24.30 -6.40
CA GLU A 119 14.13 23.60 -7.68
C GLU A 119 13.08 22.47 -7.70
N PHE A 120 12.50 22.20 -8.85
CA PHE A 120 11.61 21.08 -9.09
C PHE A 120 11.98 20.35 -10.39
N GLN A 121 12.32 19.06 -10.27
CA GLN A 121 12.56 18.20 -11.40
C GLN A 121 11.54 17.07 -11.44
N LYS A 122 10.80 16.97 -12.55
CA LYS A 122 9.85 15.88 -12.81
C LYS A 122 10.41 14.94 -13.87
N ARG A 123 10.56 13.66 -13.54
CA ARG A 123 10.85 12.60 -14.52
C ARG A 123 9.61 11.76 -14.74
N VAL A 124 9.22 11.58 -16.00
CA VAL A 124 8.12 10.69 -16.39
C VAL A 124 8.69 9.62 -17.33
N SER A 125 8.37 8.36 -17.05
CA SER A 125 8.78 7.22 -17.88
C SER A 125 7.55 6.36 -18.18
N LEU A 126 7.43 5.89 -19.41
CA LEU A 126 6.45 4.88 -19.82
C LEU A 126 7.01 3.45 -19.70
N GLN A 127 8.24 3.32 -19.23
CA GLN A 127 8.85 2.02 -18.98
C GLN A 127 8.01 1.22 -17.99
N ASN A 128 7.75 -0.04 -18.30
CA ASN A 128 6.90 -0.94 -17.50
C ASN A 128 5.40 -0.55 -17.43
N GLN A 129 4.93 0.40 -18.21
CA GLN A 129 3.50 0.66 -18.35
C GLN A 129 2.89 -0.23 -19.43
N VAL A 130 1.67 -0.69 -19.17
CA VAL A 130 0.92 -1.60 -20.03
C VAL A 130 -0.42 -0.93 -20.37
N GLY A 131 -0.76 -0.90 -21.65
CA GLY A 131 -2.04 -0.32 -22.10
C GLY A 131 -3.24 -1.24 -21.94
N GLU A 132 -3.00 -2.56 -21.95
CA GLU A 132 -4.04 -3.58 -21.84
C GLU A 132 -3.46 -4.82 -21.18
N VAL A 133 -4.19 -5.40 -20.25
CA VAL A 133 -3.88 -6.69 -19.62
C VAL A 133 -4.99 -7.67 -19.95
N GLU A 134 -4.62 -8.83 -20.46
CA GLU A 134 -5.52 -9.93 -20.73
C GLU A 134 -5.15 -11.13 -19.86
N ILE A 135 -6.11 -11.62 -19.08
CA ILE A 135 -5.97 -12.83 -18.27
C ILE A 135 -6.86 -13.91 -18.89
N ARG A 136 -6.29 -15.07 -19.09
CA ARG A 136 -7.01 -16.25 -19.54
C ARG A 136 -6.97 -17.33 -18.47
N GLY A 137 -8.09 -17.99 -18.26
CA GLY A 137 -8.26 -19.11 -17.35
C GLY A 137 -9.16 -20.16 -17.95
N THR A 138 -9.35 -21.24 -17.22
CA THR A 138 -10.29 -22.31 -17.57
C THR A 138 -11.18 -22.56 -16.37
N ASP A 139 -12.47 -22.68 -16.60
CA ASP A 139 -13.43 -23.04 -15.55
C ASP A 139 -13.43 -24.55 -15.25
N VAL A 140 -14.26 -24.97 -14.32
CA VAL A 140 -14.42 -26.38 -13.93
C VAL A 140 -14.96 -27.26 -15.06
N ASN A 141 -15.56 -26.69 -16.12
CA ASN A 141 -16.10 -27.36 -17.28
C ASN A 141 -15.13 -27.38 -18.47
N ASN A 142 -13.87 -26.96 -18.28
CA ASN A 142 -12.87 -26.76 -19.33
C ASN A 142 -13.22 -25.65 -20.35
N GLU A 143 -14.12 -24.75 -20.02
CA GLU A 143 -14.40 -23.57 -20.84
C GLU A 143 -13.36 -22.46 -20.60
N GLN A 144 -12.89 -21.83 -21.67
CA GLN A 144 -11.94 -20.74 -21.56
C GLN A 144 -12.64 -19.47 -21.05
N ILE A 145 -12.15 -18.95 -19.93
CA ILE A 145 -12.55 -17.66 -19.39
C ILE A 145 -11.49 -16.62 -19.74
N LYS A 146 -11.94 -15.47 -20.21
CA LYS A 146 -11.08 -14.36 -20.57
C LYS A 146 -11.51 -13.09 -19.83
N GLY A 147 -10.57 -12.46 -19.14
CA GLY A 147 -10.73 -11.14 -18.54
C GLY A 147 -9.80 -10.12 -19.20
N THR A 148 -10.32 -8.96 -19.57
CA THR A 148 -9.52 -7.88 -20.17
C THR A 148 -9.68 -6.61 -19.37
N ALA A 149 -8.57 -5.93 -19.07
CA ALA A 149 -8.54 -4.62 -18.43
C ALA A 149 -7.71 -3.65 -19.26
N SER A 150 -8.33 -2.58 -19.76
CA SER A 150 -7.68 -1.55 -20.59
C SER A 150 -7.99 -0.12 -20.15
N THR A 151 -8.85 0.04 -19.15
CA THR A 151 -9.41 1.34 -18.73
C THR A 151 -8.79 1.90 -17.46
N VAL A 152 -7.59 1.45 -17.09
CA VAL A 152 -6.89 1.99 -15.93
C VAL A 152 -6.49 3.44 -16.20
N SER A 153 -7.00 4.36 -15.39
CA SER A 153 -6.67 5.79 -15.50
C SER A 153 -5.26 6.06 -15.00
N ILE A 154 -4.46 6.74 -15.82
CA ILE A 154 -3.15 7.23 -15.38
C ILE A 154 -3.37 8.55 -14.66
N ARG A 155 -3.06 8.56 -13.38
CA ARG A 155 -3.29 9.70 -12.50
C ARG A 155 -2.56 10.96 -12.98
N GLY A 156 -3.26 12.09 -12.96
CA GLY A 156 -2.70 13.40 -13.31
C GLY A 156 -2.57 13.67 -14.81
N THR A 157 -2.92 12.73 -15.69
CA THR A 157 -2.85 12.93 -17.14
C THR A 157 -4.23 13.07 -17.80
N GLY A 158 -5.30 12.65 -17.12
CA GLY A 158 -6.64 12.54 -17.71
C GLY A 158 -6.77 11.49 -18.80
N LYS A 159 -5.74 10.66 -19.00
CA LYS A 159 -5.70 9.59 -20.02
C LYS A 159 -5.78 8.23 -19.37
N THR A 160 -6.38 7.26 -20.06
CA THR A 160 -6.30 5.84 -19.67
C THR A 160 -4.94 5.26 -20.06
N ALA A 161 -4.59 4.10 -19.46
CA ALA A 161 -3.38 3.38 -19.82
C ALA A 161 -3.34 3.06 -21.34
N ALA A 162 -4.46 2.64 -21.90
CA ALA A 162 -4.59 2.37 -23.34
C ALA A 162 -4.35 3.62 -24.23
N GLN A 163 -4.77 4.79 -23.77
CA GLN A 163 -4.53 6.06 -24.49
C GLN A 163 -3.10 6.56 -24.36
N ALA A 164 -2.44 6.28 -23.25
CA ALA A 164 -1.06 6.69 -23.00
C ALA A 164 -0.04 5.74 -23.64
N ALA A 165 -0.33 4.45 -23.67
CA ALA A 165 0.56 3.40 -24.17
C ALA A 165 -0.17 2.40 -25.11
N PRO A 166 -0.77 2.85 -26.21
CA PRO A 166 -1.64 2.01 -27.04
C PRO A 166 -0.92 0.84 -27.74
N LYS A 167 0.41 0.90 -27.82
CA LYS A 167 1.23 -0.13 -28.48
C LYS A 167 1.71 -1.23 -27.52
N PHE A 168 1.57 -1.03 -26.21
CA PHE A 168 2.04 -1.99 -25.19
C PHE A 168 0.86 -2.80 -24.68
N LYS A 169 0.73 -4.02 -25.23
CA LYS A 169 -0.25 -5.01 -24.77
C LYS A 169 0.47 -6.16 -24.07
N LYS A 170 -0.09 -6.66 -23.01
CA LYS A 170 0.31 -7.88 -22.29
C LYS A 170 -0.87 -8.79 -22.06
#